data_cb0ab61c492531f6ae1e91bd150171c9
#
_entry.id   cb0ab61c492531f6ae1e91bd150171c9
#
_cell.length_a   1.000
_cell.length_b   1.000
_cell.length_c   1.000
_cell.angle_alpha   90.00
_cell.angle_beta   90.00
_cell.angle_gamma   90.00
#
_symmetry.space_group_name_H-M   'P 1'
#
loop_
_entity.id
_entity.type
_entity.pdbx_description
1 polymer ?
#
loop_
_entity_poly.entity_id
_entity_poly.type
_entity_poly.pdbx_seq_one_letter_code
_entity_poly.pdbx_strand_id
1 'polypeptide(L)'
;PALSAGRVQSVAVRLIVEREREIHAFQTEASYRVTAVFLVPDTDGKTVEMKAELAHRLKTKAEARKLLESCKAATFTISDITTRPLKKTPAAPFTTSTLQQEAARKLGFTVAQTMMVAQRLYESGLITYMRTDSVNLSELAVNASRETISNLMGERYVHNRHFATKTKGAQEAHEAIRPTYMENAKIEGTPQERKLYDLI
;
A
#
# COMPACT_ATOMS: atom_id res chain seq x y z
N PRO A 1 4.86 -21.91 38.22
CA PRO A 1 5.24 -20.82 37.33
C PRO A 1 4.30 -19.64 37.52
N ALA A 2 4.87 -18.44 37.76
CA ALA A 2 4.08 -17.24 37.90
C ALA A 2 3.45 -16.91 36.52
N LEU A 3 2.11 -16.85 36.47
CA LEU A 3 1.41 -16.41 35.27
C LEU A 3 1.52 -14.89 35.19
N SER A 4 2.03 -14.39 34.07
CA SER A 4 2.08 -12.96 33.79
C SER A 4 0.84 -12.56 33.01
N ALA A 5 0.15 -11.52 33.47
CA ALA A 5 -0.96 -10.89 32.74
C ALA A 5 -0.57 -9.44 32.41
N GLY A 6 -0.62 -9.10 31.14
CA GLY A 6 -0.29 -7.75 30.68
C GLY A 6 -1.28 -7.27 29.61
N ARG A 7 -1.51 -5.97 29.55
CA ARG A 7 -2.46 -5.35 28.60
C ARG A 7 -2.16 -5.74 27.15
N VAL A 8 -0.90 -5.80 26.76
CA VAL A 8 -0.48 -6.19 25.41
C VAL A 8 -0.67 -7.69 25.19
N GLN A 9 -0.30 -8.53 26.17
CA GLN A 9 -0.42 -9.99 26.09
C GLN A 9 -1.88 -10.43 25.94
N SER A 10 -2.78 -9.87 26.77
CA SER A 10 -4.21 -10.18 26.72
C SER A 10 -4.84 -9.84 25.38
N VAL A 11 -4.49 -8.68 24.80
CA VAL A 11 -4.98 -8.28 23.48
C VAL A 11 -4.43 -9.18 22.40
N ALA A 12 -3.14 -9.53 22.44
CA ALA A 12 -2.52 -10.42 21.46
C ALA A 12 -3.18 -11.82 21.46
N VAL A 13 -3.38 -12.39 22.64
CA VAL A 13 -4.07 -13.69 22.80
C VAL A 13 -5.51 -13.60 22.27
N ARG A 14 -6.23 -12.54 22.59
CA ARG A 14 -7.59 -12.34 22.10
C ARG A 14 -7.64 -12.30 20.57
N LEU A 15 -6.76 -11.54 19.93
CA LEU A 15 -6.69 -11.46 18.47
C LEU A 15 -6.42 -12.82 17.81
N ILE A 16 -5.52 -13.61 18.41
CA ILE A 16 -5.22 -14.98 17.93
C ILE A 16 -6.46 -15.87 18.07
N VAL A 17 -7.12 -15.87 19.22
CA VAL A 17 -8.32 -16.68 19.47
C VAL A 17 -9.48 -16.27 18.55
N GLU A 18 -9.69 -14.97 18.35
CA GLU A 18 -10.72 -14.49 17.41
C GLU A 18 -10.41 -14.94 15.98
N ARG A 19 -9.16 -14.88 15.55
CA ARG A 19 -8.74 -15.37 14.22
C ARG A 19 -8.92 -16.90 14.08
N GLU A 20 -8.54 -17.67 15.09
CA GLU A 20 -8.77 -19.14 15.10
C GLU A 20 -10.25 -19.48 15.00
N ARG A 21 -11.12 -18.74 15.70
CA ARG A 21 -12.58 -18.93 15.58
C ARG A 21 -13.08 -18.63 14.17
N GLU A 22 -12.58 -17.57 13.53
CA GLU A 22 -12.90 -17.26 12.13
C GLU A 22 -12.44 -18.37 11.19
N ILE A 23 -11.24 -18.94 11.41
CA ILE A 23 -10.70 -20.05 10.60
C ILE A 23 -11.59 -21.29 10.76
N HIS A 24 -11.96 -21.63 12.00
CA HIS A 24 -12.85 -22.78 12.26
C HIS A 24 -14.26 -22.60 11.69
N ALA A 25 -14.77 -21.37 11.66
CA ALA A 25 -16.08 -21.04 11.11
C ALA A 25 -16.07 -20.90 9.58
N PHE A 26 -14.88 -20.80 8.96
CA PHE A 26 -14.74 -20.57 7.54
C PHE A 26 -15.22 -21.75 6.71
N GLN A 27 -16.16 -21.50 5.83
CA GLN A 27 -16.65 -22.48 4.86
C GLN A 27 -16.00 -22.22 3.51
N THR A 28 -15.31 -23.23 3.00
CA THR A 28 -14.63 -23.15 1.71
C THR A 28 -15.65 -23.21 0.57
N GLU A 29 -15.67 -22.17 -0.26
CA GLU A 29 -16.46 -22.14 -1.50
C GLU A 29 -15.52 -22.21 -2.71
N ALA A 30 -15.77 -23.18 -3.59
CA ALA A 30 -15.06 -23.27 -4.86
C ALA A 30 -15.71 -22.37 -5.91
N SER A 31 -14.89 -21.69 -6.72
CA SER A 31 -15.34 -20.92 -7.87
C SER A 31 -14.39 -21.11 -9.05
N TYR A 32 -14.93 -20.99 -10.26
CA TYR A 32 -14.18 -21.17 -11.50
C TYR A 32 -14.01 -19.83 -12.19
N ARG A 33 -12.76 -19.51 -12.47
CA ARG A 33 -12.35 -18.36 -13.28
C ARG A 33 -12.14 -18.84 -14.71
N VAL A 34 -12.77 -18.18 -15.67
CA VAL A 34 -12.59 -18.48 -17.09
C VAL A 34 -11.84 -17.35 -17.76
N THR A 35 -10.75 -17.68 -18.43
CA THR A 35 -9.91 -16.74 -19.17
C THR A 35 -9.77 -17.21 -20.61
N ALA A 36 -9.66 -16.27 -21.54
CA ALA A 36 -9.39 -16.53 -22.96
C ALA A 36 -8.21 -15.68 -23.41
N VAL A 37 -7.50 -16.18 -24.43
CA VAL A 37 -6.50 -15.42 -25.19
C VAL A 37 -6.97 -15.40 -26.64
N PHE A 38 -7.31 -14.21 -27.12
CA PHE A 38 -7.70 -14.00 -28.51
C PHE A 38 -6.49 -13.56 -29.31
N LEU A 39 -6.31 -14.16 -30.48
CA LEU A 39 -5.31 -13.76 -31.47
C LEU A 39 -5.98 -12.79 -32.43
N VAL A 40 -5.63 -11.53 -32.35
CA VAL A 40 -6.27 -10.45 -33.14
C VAL A 40 -5.23 -9.85 -34.07
N PRO A 41 -5.55 -9.63 -35.37
CA PRO A 41 -4.66 -8.90 -36.25
C PRO A 41 -4.60 -7.42 -35.83
N ASP A 42 -3.39 -6.88 -35.74
CA ASP A 42 -3.13 -5.45 -35.59
C ASP A 42 -3.27 -4.71 -36.94
N THR A 43 -3.24 -3.38 -36.90
CA THR A 43 -3.28 -2.52 -38.10
C THR A 43 -2.19 -2.85 -39.13
N ASP A 44 -1.04 -3.35 -38.65
CA ASP A 44 0.11 -3.78 -39.48
C ASP A 44 0.01 -5.22 -39.95
N GLY A 45 -1.12 -5.92 -39.69
CA GLY A 45 -1.30 -7.34 -40.00
C GLY A 45 -0.55 -8.31 -39.09
N LYS A 46 0.09 -7.82 -38.02
CA LYS A 46 0.73 -8.68 -37.02
C LYS A 46 -0.32 -9.21 -36.05
N THR A 47 -0.16 -10.45 -35.63
CA THR A 47 -1.03 -11.05 -34.61
C THR A 47 -0.65 -10.57 -33.20
N VAL A 48 -1.60 -10.03 -32.48
CA VAL A 48 -1.45 -9.57 -31.10
C VAL A 48 -2.34 -10.41 -30.18
N GLU A 49 -1.82 -10.79 -29.02
CA GLU A 49 -2.58 -11.50 -27.98
C GLU A 49 -3.42 -10.53 -27.17
N MET A 50 -4.72 -10.72 -27.19
CA MET A 50 -5.67 -10.00 -26.32
C MET A 50 -6.20 -10.94 -25.25
N LYS A 51 -5.86 -10.69 -24.00
CA LYS A 51 -6.34 -11.46 -22.85
C LYS A 51 -7.70 -10.95 -22.39
N ALA A 52 -8.62 -11.88 -22.19
CA ALA A 52 -9.95 -11.61 -21.67
C ALA A 52 -10.28 -12.49 -20.48
N GLU A 53 -11.20 -12.04 -19.67
CA GLU A 53 -11.68 -12.77 -18.50
C GLU A 53 -13.20 -12.63 -18.42
N LEU A 54 -13.89 -13.73 -18.07
CA LEU A 54 -15.33 -13.71 -17.80
C LEU A 54 -15.61 -12.77 -16.61
N ALA A 55 -16.54 -11.84 -16.78
CA ALA A 55 -16.83 -10.80 -15.80
C ALA A 55 -17.26 -11.32 -14.41
N HIS A 56 -17.74 -12.57 -14.31
CA HIS A 56 -18.15 -13.19 -13.07
C HIS A 56 -17.54 -14.59 -12.93
N ARG A 57 -17.44 -15.06 -11.71
CA ARG A 57 -16.99 -16.43 -11.44
C ARG A 57 -18.16 -17.40 -11.52
N LEU A 58 -17.89 -18.58 -12.04
CA LEU A 58 -18.85 -19.67 -12.08
C LEU A 58 -18.77 -20.51 -10.81
N LYS A 59 -19.91 -21.00 -10.32
CA LYS A 59 -19.97 -21.70 -9.04
C LYS A 59 -19.63 -23.19 -9.18
N THR A 60 -19.91 -23.79 -10.34
CA THR A 60 -19.74 -25.23 -10.54
C THR A 60 -18.86 -25.56 -11.75
N LYS A 61 -18.19 -26.71 -11.68
CA LYS A 61 -17.42 -27.25 -12.81
C LYS A 61 -18.32 -27.54 -14.03
N ALA A 62 -19.56 -27.90 -13.79
CA ALA A 62 -20.53 -28.19 -14.88
C ALA A 62 -20.86 -26.90 -15.66
N GLU A 63 -21.10 -25.78 -14.97
CA GLU A 63 -21.31 -24.46 -15.60
C GLU A 63 -20.10 -24.04 -16.41
N ALA A 64 -18.87 -24.18 -15.82
CA ALA A 64 -17.64 -23.84 -16.51
C ALA A 64 -17.46 -24.68 -17.80
N ARG A 65 -17.70 -25.99 -17.71
CA ARG A 65 -17.61 -26.89 -18.87
C ARG A 65 -18.65 -26.54 -19.94
N LYS A 66 -19.89 -26.29 -19.55
CA LYS A 66 -20.96 -25.89 -20.49
C LYS A 66 -20.60 -24.59 -21.23
N LEU A 67 -20.07 -23.59 -20.51
CA LEU A 67 -19.60 -22.35 -21.12
C LEU A 67 -18.45 -22.60 -22.12
N LEU A 68 -17.43 -23.36 -21.74
CA LEU A 68 -16.29 -23.66 -22.60
C LEU A 68 -16.71 -24.41 -23.86
N GLU A 69 -17.63 -25.35 -23.75
CA GLU A 69 -18.19 -26.06 -24.92
C GLU A 69 -18.94 -25.09 -25.86
N SER A 70 -19.73 -24.15 -25.32
CA SER A 70 -20.41 -23.14 -26.14
C SER A 70 -19.45 -22.18 -26.83
N CYS A 71 -18.27 -21.91 -26.23
CA CYS A 71 -17.27 -21.04 -26.82
C CYS A 71 -16.57 -21.61 -28.06
N LYS A 72 -16.56 -22.94 -28.24
CA LYS A 72 -15.86 -23.60 -29.38
C LYS A 72 -16.38 -23.19 -30.75
N ALA A 73 -17.66 -22.93 -30.86
CA ALA A 73 -18.30 -22.55 -32.12
C ALA A 73 -18.80 -21.09 -32.11
N ALA A 74 -18.45 -20.32 -31.10
CA ALA A 74 -18.93 -18.96 -30.93
C ALA A 74 -18.07 -17.96 -31.71
N THR A 75 -18.72 -16.96 -32.27
CA THR A 75 -18.08 -15.75 -32.79
C THR A 75 -17.97 -14.73 -31.68
N PHE A 76 -16.78 -14.17 -31.48
CA PHE A 76 -16.54 -13.17 -30.47
C PHE A 76 -16.43 -11.79 -31.11
N THR A 77 -17.13 -10.83 -30.56
CA THR A 77 -17.11 -9.43 -31.04
C THR A 77 -16.88 -8.48 -29.86
N ILE A 78 -16.19 -7.39 -30.12
CA ILE A 78 -16.07 -6.30 -29.15
C ILE A 78 -17.39 -5.52 -29.17
N SER A 79 -18.12 -5.57 -28.05
CA SER A 79 -19.41 -4.87 -27.92
C SER A 79 -19.27 -3.43 -27.47
N ASP A 80 -18.25 -3.13 -26.66
CA ASP A 80 -18.02 -1.79 -26.11
C ASP A 80 -16.56 -1.57 -25.78
N ILE A 81 -16.09 -0.33 -25.89
CA ILE A 81 -14.77 0.14 -25.47
C ILE A 81 -14.94 1.35 -24.57
N THR A 82 -14.75 1.16 -23.29
CA THR A 82 -14.89 2.25 -22.31
C THR A 82 -13.51 2.72 -21.84
N THR A 83 -13.21 4.00 -22.06
CA THR A 83 -12.01 4.65 -21.53
C THR A 83 -12.38 5.49 -20.32
N ARG A 84 -11.72 5.25 -19.20
CA ARG A 84 -11.93 6.02 -17.96
C ARG A 84 -10.63 6.62 -17.47
N PRO A 85 -10.62 7.89 -17.04
CA PRO A 85 -9.43 8.49 -16.46
C PRO A 85 -9.10 7.81 -15.12
N LEU A 86 -7.86 7.35 -14.98
CA LEU A 86 -7.35 6.79 -13.74
C LEU A 86 -6.60 7.87 -12.96
N LYS A 87 -7.08 8.17 -11.75
CA LYS A 87 -6.38 9.05 -10.82
C LYS A 87 -5.74 8.21 -9.71
N LYS A 88 -4.42 8.35 -9.55
CA LYS A 88 -3.69 7.80 -8.40
C LYS A 88 -3.48 8.91 -7.39
N THR A 89 -3.88 8.68 -6.16
CA THR A 89 -3.59 9.58 -5.03
C THR A 89 -2.35 9.08 -4.30
N PRO A 90 -1.45 9.96 -3.83
CA PRO A 90 -0.34 9.56 -2.98
C PRO A 90 -0.86 9.02 -1.65
N ALA A 91 -0.06 8.17 -1.02
CA ALA A 91 -0.31 7.71 0.34
C ALA A 91 -0.21 8.88 1.34
N ALA A 92 -0.80 8.70 2.52
CA ALA A 92 -0.60 9.62 3.62
C ALA A 92 0.86 9.60 4.10
N PRO A 93 1.32 10.65 4.79
CA PRO A 93 2.61 10.64 5.47
C PRO A 93 2.76 9.45 6.42
N PHE A 94 3.98 9.03 6.68
CA PHE A 94 4.25 7.82 7.46
C PHE A 94 3.84 7.94 8.92
N THR A 95 3.16 6.90 9.39
CA THR A 95 3.07 6.53 10.80
C THR A 95 4.11 5.44 11.11
N THR A 96 4.31 5.09 12.38
CA THR A 96 5.17 3.96 12.77
C THR A 96 4.80 2.69 12.01
N SER A 97 3.51 2.35 11.96
CA SER A 97 3.02 1.14 11.32
C SER A 97 3.23 1.13 9.80
N THR A 98 2.92 2.23 9.14
CA THR A 98 3.07 2.30 7.67
C THR A 98 4.53 2.37 7.25
N LEU A 99 5.41 3.02 8.03
CA LEU A 99 6.85 3.00 7.79
C LEU A 99 7.41 1.58 7.90
N GLN A 100 7.04 0.82 8.94
CA GLN A 100 7.47 -0.57 9.10
C GLN A 100 7.03 -1.45 7.93
N GLN A 101 5.79 -1.30 7.47
CA GLN A 101 5.26 -2.06 6.33
C GLN A 101 6.00 -1.74 5.03
N GLU A 102 6.20 -0.47 4.73
CA GLU A 102 6.90 -0.06 3.50
C GLU A 102 8.40 -0.39 3.54
N ALA A 103 9.06 -0.26 4.70
CA ALA A 103 10.44 -0.68 4.88
C ALA A 103 10.61 -2.19 4.70
N ALA A 104 9.69 -2.99 5.22
CA ALA A 104 9.69 -4.44 4.99
C ALA A 104 9.49 -4.77 3.51
N ARG A 105 8.53 -4.13 2.86
CA ARG A 105 8.18 -4.40 1.47
C ARG A 105 9.25 -3.95 0.47
N LYS A 106 9.83 -2.75 0.67
CA LYS A 106 10.75 -2.13 -0.31
C LYS A 106 12.22 -2.36 0.02
N LEU A 107 12.57 -2.43 1.29
CA LEU A 107 13.96 -2.53 1.74
C LEU A 107 14.30 -3.91 2.33
N GLY A 108 13.32 -4.76 2.60
CA GLY A 108 13.50 -6.04 3.27
C GLY A 108 13.87 -5.91 4.74
N PHE A 109 13.59 -4.77 5.38
CA PHE A 109 13.92 -4.54 6.77
C PHE A 109 12.93 -5.24 7.70
N THR A 110 13.41 -5.82 8.78
CA THR A 110 12.54 -6.28 9.86
C THR A 110 11.97 -5.11 10.64
N VAL A 111 10.89 -5.32 11.40
CA VAL A 111 10.30 -4.30 12.27
C VAL A 111 11.35 -3.74 13.25
N ALA A 112 12.11 -4.63 13.90
CA ALA A 112 13.15 -4.23 14.84
C ALA A 112 14.26 -3.40 14.18
N GLN A 113 14.71 -3.81 13.00
CA GLN A 113 15.71 -3.09 12.22
C GLN A 113 15.21 -1.71 11.79
N THR A 114 13.98 -1.62 11.28
CA THR A 114 13.37 -0.35 10.89
C THR A 114 13.32 0.63 12.06
N MET A 115 12.88 0.17 13.24
CA MET A 115 12.79 1.03 14.41
C MET A 115 14.14 1.45 14.96
N MET A 116 15.14 0.56 14.92
CA MET A 116 16.51 0.90 15.33
C MET A 116 17.13 1.98 14.42
N VAL A 117 16.96 1.84 13.11
CA VAL A 117 17.48 2.81 12.14
C VAL A 117 16.72 4.14 12.25
N ALA A 118 15.39 4.10 12.35
CA ALA A 118 14.57 5.30 12.53
C ALA A 118 14.92 6.05 13.83
N GLN A 119 15.22 5.32 14.92
CA GLN A 119 15.69 5.92 16.17
C GLN A 119 16.98 6.72 15.96
N ARG A 120 17.96 6.17 15.26
CA ARG A 120 19.22 6.86 14.96
C ARG A 120 19.01 8.11 14.10
N LEU A 121 18.17 8.02 13.07
CA LEU A 121 17.81 9.17 12.24
C LEU A 121 17.15 10.29 13.06
N TYR A 122 16.26 9.92 13.97
CA TYR A 122 15.63 10.88 14.88
C TYR A 122 16.64 11.51 15.86
N GLU A 123 17.49 10.70 16.50
CA GLU A 123 18.52 11.18 17.43
C GLU A 123 19.55 12.10 16.76
N SER A 124 19.78 11.88 15.47
CA SER A 124 20.60 12.78 14.63
C SER A 124 19.85 14.00 14.12
N GLY A 125 18.58 14.19 14.48
CA GLY A 125 17.78 15.34 14.07
C GLY A 125 17.34 15.32 12.59
N LEU A 126 17.47 14.18 11.91
CA LEU A 126 17.21 14.07 10.47
C LEU A 126 15.74 13.82 10.13
N ILE A 127 14.99 13.20 11.03
CA ILE A 127 13.54 12.96 10.89
C ILE A 127 12.79 13.37 12.15
N THR A 128 11.48 13.55 12.03
CA THR A 128 10.58 13.73 13.17
C THR A 128 10.46 12.44 14.00
N TYR A 129 9.82 12.52 15.16
CA TYR A 129 9.69 11.39 16.07
C TYR A 129 9.01 10.17 15.41
N MET A 130 9.70 9.04 15.40
CA MET A 130 9.30 7.84 14.65
C MET A 130 8.22 6.99 15.32
N ARG A 131 7.83 7.29 16.57
CA ARG A 131 6.74 6.58 17.25
C ARG A 131 5.49 7.45 17.28
N THR A 132 4.75 7.42 16.19
CA THR A 132 3.54 8.20 15.99
C THR A 132 2.51 7.42 15.20
N ASP A 133 1.25 7.65 15.50
CA ASP A 133 0.09 7.18 14.73
C ASP A 133 -0.56 8.33 13.94
N SER A 134 -0.01 9.55 14.05
CA SER A 134 -0.47 10.73 13.33
C SER A 134 0.01 10.72 11.87
N VAL A 135 -0.85 11.18 10.99
CA VAL A 135 -0.56 11.51 9.58
C VAL A 135 -0.53 13.01 9.33
N ASN A 136 -0.67 13.81 10.39
CA ASN A 136 -0.70 15.26 10.29
C ASN A 136 0.70 15.82 10.06
N LEU A 137 0.77 16.91 9.33
CA LEU A 137 1.97 17.72 9.16
C LEU A 137 1.68 19.11 9.74
N SER A 138 2.67 19.71 10.39
CA SER A 138 2.58 21.10 10.83
C SER A 138 2.51 22.06 9.62
N GLU A 139 1.95 23.23 9.80
CA GLU A 139 1.94 24.27 8.75
C GLU A 139 3.33 24.61 8.24
N LEU A 140 4.31 24.63 9.15
CA LEU A 140 5.71 24.85 8.79
C LEU A 140 6.23 23.75 7.84
N ALA A 141 5.93 22.50 8.12
CA ALA A 141 6.32 21.37 7.27
C ALA A 141 5.60 21.39 5.90
N VAL A 142 4.32 21.74 5.89
CA VAL A 142 3.55 21.88 4.63
C VAL A 142 4.11 23.01 3.77
N ASN A 143 4.44 24.14 4.36
CA ASN A 143 5.02 25.28 3.64
C ASN A 143 6.42 24.96 3.12
N ALA A 144 7.29 24.35 3.93
CA ALA A 144 8.62 23.92 3.50
C ALA A 144 8.56 22.89 2.36
N SER A 145 7.63 21.92 2.44
CA SER A 145 7.40 20.94 1.37
C SER A 145 6.95 21.62 0.07
N ARG A 146 6.02 22.56 0.18
CA ARG A 146 5.53 23.34 -0.95
C ARG A 146 6.67 24.10 -1.65
N GLU A 147 7.49 24.80 -0.88
CA GLU A 147 8.62 25.56 -1.41
C GLU A 147 9.64 24.64 -2.08
N THR A 148 9.99 23.53 -1.42
CA THR A 148 10.93 22.52 -1.97
C THR A 148 10.40 21.93 -3.28
N ILE A 149 9.13 21.54 -3.35
CA ILE A 149 8.52 20.99 -4.57
C ILE A 149 8.48 22.05 -5.67
N SER A 150 8.08 23.27 -5.35
CA SER A 150 8.06 24.38 -6.32
C SER A 150 9.43 24.61 -6.93
N ASN A 151 10.48 24.65 -6.10
CA ASN A 151 11.86 24.90 -6.53
C ASN A 151 12.43 23.73 -7.36
N LEU A 152 12.16 22.48 -6.99
CA LEU A 152 12.73 21.30 -7.65
C LEU A 152 11.94 20.83 -8.87
N MET A 153 10.63 20.95 -8.85
CA MET A 153 9.74 20.33 -9.85
C MET A 153 8.84 21.34 -10.57
N GLY A 154 8.63 22.51 -9.98
CA GLY A 154 7.76 23.56 -10.48
C GLY A 154 6.39 23.59 -9.81
N GLU A 155 5.74 24.74 -9.83
CA GLU A 155 4.49 25.07 -9.13
C GLU A 155 3.32 24.13 -9.50
N ARG A 156 3.29 23.63 -10.74
CA ARG A 156 2.25 22.70 -11.21
C ARG A 156 2.18 21.39 -10.43
N TYR A 157 3.24 21.01 -9.71
CA TYR A 157 3.30 19.81 -8.90
C TYR A 157 2.94 20.05 -7.43
N VAL A 158 2.80 21.31 -7.04
CA VAL A 158 2.37 21.68 -5.69
C VAL A 158 0.90 21.40 -5.51
N HIS A 159 0.58 20.49 -4.57
CA HIS A 159 -0.79 20.20 -4.21
C HIS A 159 -0.90 19.86 -2.74
N ASN A 160 -1.34 20.83 -1.94
CA ASN A 160 -1.53 20.61 -0.50
C ASN A 160 -2.64 19.59 -0.25
N ARG A 161 -2.34 18.60 0.58
CA ARG A 161 -3.28 17.56 0.99
C ARG A 161 -3.36 17.49 2.50
N HIS A 162 -4.55 17.37 3.01
CA HIS A 162 -4.79 17.08 4.41
C HIS A 162 -5.29 15.65 4.53
N PHE A 163 -4.67 14.89 5.42
CA PHE A 163 -5.05 13.52 5.71
C PHE A 163 -5.64 13.47 7.12
N ALA A 164 -6.81 12.88 7.26
CA ALA A 164 -7.42 12.69 8.57
C ALA A 164 -6.95 11.38 9.19
N THR A 165 -6.56 11.42 10.46
CA THR A 165 -6.26 10.23 11.24
C THR A 165 -7.55 9.49 11.54
N LYS A 166 -7.66 8.21 11.14
CA LYS A 166 -8.87 7.39 11.34
C LYS A 166 -8.96 6.76 12.72
N THR A 167 -7.90 6.82 13.51
CA THR A 167 -7.81 6.16 14.82
C THR A 167 -8.50 7.01 15.88
N LYS A 168 -9.55 6.48 16.49
CA LYS A 168 -10.17 7.12 17.68
C LYS A 168 -9.15 7.13 18.81
N GLY A 169 -8.78 8.31 19.31
CA GLY A 169 -7.81 8.49 20.39
C GLY A 169 -6.36 8.69 19.92
N ALA A 170 -6.13 8.91 18.63
CA ALA A 170 -4.83 9.39 18.15
C ALA A 170 -4.47 10.70 18.85
N GLN A 171 -3.25 10.80 19.37
CA GLN A 171 -2.76 12.03 19.97
C GLN A 171 -2.49 13.03 18.83
N GLU A 172 -3.42 13.93 18.57
CA GLU A 172 -3.32 14.96 17.52
C GLU A 172 -2.11 15.89 17.68
N ALA A 173 -1.46 15.85 18.84
CA ALA A 173 -0.27 16.65 19.14
C ALA A 173 1.02 16.18 18.41
N HIS A 174 1.02 15.00 17.81
CA HIS A 174 2.19 14.45 17.11
C HIS A 174 2.10 14.65 15.61
N GLU A 175 3.25 14.98 14.99
CA GLU A 175 3.39 14.95 13.54
C GLU A 175 3.59 13.52 13.01
N ALA A 176 3.36 13.37 11.70
CA ALA A 176 3.79 12.19 10.94
C ALA A 176 5.34 12.10 10.90
N ILE A 177 5.83 10.94 10.50
CA ILE A 177 7.27 10.73 10.26
C ILE A 177 7.63 11.39 8.92
N ARG A 178 8.57 12.34 8.97
CA ARG A 178 9.05 13.11 7.82
C ARG A 178 10.49 13.56 8.00
N PRO A 179 11.19 13.96 6.95
CA PRO A 179 12.45 14.69 7.10
C PRO A 179 12.24 15.96 7.93
N THR A 180 13.20 16.27 8.80
CA THR A 180 13.18 17.52 9.58
C THR A 180 13.34 18.72 8.65
N TYR A 181 14.24 18.60 7.67
CA TYR A 181 14.54 19.60 6.66
C TYR A 181 14.20 19.06 5.28
N MET A 182 13.20 19.63 4.61
CA MET A 182 12.68 19.12 3.33
C MET A 182 13.66 19.33 2.17
N GLU A 183 14.57 20.29 2.28
CA GLU A 183 15.63 20.57 1.31
C GLU A 183 16.74 19.51 1.29
N ASN A 184 16.87 18.72 2.36
CA ASN A 184 17.90 17.69 2.46
C ASN A 184 17.45 16.41 1.74
N ALA A 185 17.65 16.36 0.42
CA ALA A 185 17.30 15.18 -0.38
C ALA A 185 18.16 13.95 -0.06
N LYS A 186 19.34 14.11 0.54
CA LYS A 186 20.26 13.03 0.92
C LYS A 186 20.92 13.32 2.26
N ILE A 187 21.32 12.25 2.93
CA ILE A 187 22.02 12.34 4.21
C ILE A 187 23.33 11.56 4.17
N GLU A 188 24.28 11.95 5.03
CA GLU A 188 25.42 11.13 5.38
C GLU A 188 25.00 10.09 6.42
N GLY A 189 25.66 8.91 6.39
CA GLY A 189 25.37 7.82 7.32
C GLY A 189 25.60 6.44 6.74
N THR A 190 25.19 5.44 7.48
CA THR A 190 25.25 4.03 7.04
C THR A 190 24.34 3.77 5.84
N PRO A 191 24.62 2.73 5.04
CA PRO A 191 23.72 2.35 3.94
C PRO A 191 22.26 2.12 4.35
N GLN A 192 22.04 1.65 5.58
CA GLN A 192 20.69 1.41 6.10
C GLN A 192 19.99 2.73 6.45
N GLU A 193 20.70 3.67 7.04
CA GLU A 193 20.18 5.00 7.37
C GLU A 193 19.81 5.76 6.09
N ARG A 194 20.68 5.77 5.09
CA ARG A 194 20.38 6.38 3.80
C ARG A 194 19.17 5.79 3.12
N LYS A 195 19.08 4.44 3.06
CA LYS A 195 17.92 3.76 2.46
C LYS A 195 16.60 4.06 3.18
N LEU A 196 16.61 4.11 4.51
CA LEU A 196 15.40 4.42 5.27
C LEU A 196 15.00 5.89 5.13
N TYR A 197 15.98 6.79 5.12
CA TYR A 197 15.75 8.21 4.89
C TYR A 197 15.19 8.49 3.49
N ASP A 198 15.74 7.84 2.45
CA ASP A 198 15.24 7.92 1.07
C ASP A 198 13.82 7.36 0.91
N LEU A 199 13.40 6.47 1.81
CA LEU A 199 12.04 5.94 1.83
C LEU A 199 11.06 6.91 2.48
N ILE A 200 11.49 7.63 3.52
CA ILE A 200 10.70 8.61 4.26
C ILE A 200 10.48 9.87 3.43
#